data_b389e678a8325f1fcc49a658ed079c7e
#
_entry.id   b389e678a8325f1fcc49a658ed079c7e
#
_cell.length_a   1.000
_cell.length_b   1.000
_cell.length_c   1.000
_cell.angle_alpha   90.00
_cell.angle_beta   90.00
_cell.angle_gamma   90.00
#
_symmetry.space_group_name_H-M   'P 1'
#
loop_
_entity.id
_entity.type
_entity.pdbx_description
1 polymer ?
#
loop_
_entity_poly.entity_id
_entity_poly.type
_entity_poly.pdbx_seq_one_letter_code
_entity_poly.pdbx_strand_id
1 'polypeptide(L)'
;MSDDPKKVSLADTGIETRIAAVANLYETRKQAALTAGVAMSSLSRWIAGEGMPAFDSLAALAAARGVSLDWIATGKGDMRLADSEASNGAHSAPDADYAYIPLYDACISQGHGAWNEGARVLAMLAFTRYSLRKKGLEPKQLAAVRVDGDSNEPELSHGDTVMVDLSRNHFQGEAFYVIRLNDLLFAKRLQREFDGSMSVISANSAYHPVRVPVERLDSLEIVGRVVWAGGWMI
;
A
#
# COMPACT_ATOMS: atom_id res chain seq x y z
N MET A 1 50.77 20.49 -3.39
CA MET A 1 49.42 21.08 -3.48
C MET A 1 48.86 20.60 -4.81
N SER A 2 48.09 19.54 -4.77
CA SER A 2 47.41 18.96 -5.95
C SER A 2 45.99 19.50 -5.93
N ASP A 3 45.68 20.36 -6.88
CA ASP A 3 44.36 20.93 -7.08
C ASP A 3 43.55 19.91 -7.86
N ASP A 4 42.66 19.18 -7.16
CA ASP A 4 41.76 18.19 -7.77
C ASP A 4 40.60 18.98 -8.39
N PRO A 5 40.37 18.95 -9.73
CA PRO A 5 39.27 19.70 -10.33
C PRO A 5 37.96 19.13 -9.84
N LYS A 6 37.17 19.95 -9.10
CA LYS A 6 35.82 19.66 -8.67
C LYS A 6 35.04 19.12 -9.84
N LYS A 7 34.64 17.86 -9.75
CA LYS A 7 33.67 17.23 -10.64
C LYS A 7 32.34 17.99 -10.52
N VAL A 8 32.09 18.92 -11.46
CA VAL A 8 30.79 19.63 -11.53
C VAL A 8 29.74 18.59 -11.82
N SER A 9 28.77 18.45 -10.96
CA SER A 9 27.63 17.56 -11.17
C SER A 9 26.82 18.06 -12.36
N LEU A 10 26.41 17.18 -13.29
CA LEU A 10 25.50 17.54 -14.39
C LEU A 10 24.18 18.14 -13.91
N ALA A 11 23.81 17.92 -12.66
CA ALA A 11 22.64 18.51 -12.03
C ALA A 11 22.76 20.02 -11.81
N ASP A 12 24.00 20.53 -11.62
CA ASP A 12 24.28 21.95 -11.36
C ASP A 12 24.50 22.77 -12.65
N THR A 13 24.34 22.13 -13.83
CA THR A 13 24.56 22.75 -15.15
C THR A 13 23.25 23.21 -15.77
N GLY A 14 23.33 24.09 -16.79
CA GLY A 14 22.16 24.54 -17.54
C GLY A 14 21.45 23.44 -18.34
N ILE A 15 20.24 23.72 -18.81
CA ILE A 15 19.41 22.76 -19.58
C ILE A 15 20.09 22.33 -20.88
N GLU A 16 20.89 23.21 -21.51
CA GLU A 16 21.66 22.93 -22.72
C GLU A 16 22.68 21.80 -22.50
N THR A 17 23.36 21.80 -21.36
CA THR A 17 24.32 20.74 -20.99
C THR A 17 23.62 19.42 -20.72
N ARG A 18 22.44 19.45 -20.10
CA ARG A 18 21.63 18.25 -19.87
C ARG A 18 21.07 17.67 -21.18
N ILE A 19 20.63 18.54 -22.12
CA ILE A 19 20.24 18.11 -23.47
C ILE A 19 21.44 17.47 -24.20
N ALA A 20 22.65 18.06 -24.09
CA ALA A 20 23.84 17.48 -24.65
C ALA A 20 24.14 16.08 -24.07
N ALA A 21 23.97 15.91 -22.76
CA ALA A 21 24.14 14.62 -22.08
C ALA A 21 23.18 13.57 -22.64
N VAL A 22 21.89 13.91 -22.84
CA VAL A 22 20.91 13.00 -23.45
C VAL A 22 21.26 12.67 -24.91
N ALA A 23 21.65 13.67 -25.70
CA ALA A 23 22.05 13.45 -27.10
C ALA A 23 23.28 12.54 -27.23
N ASN A 24 24.18 12.54 -26.25
CA ASN A 24 25.37 11.68 -26.19
C ASN A 24 25.03 10.20 -25.84
N LEU A 25 23.82 9.88 -25.41
CA LEU A 25 23.36 8.49 -25.24
C LEU A 25 23.03 7.80 -26.57
N TYR A 26 22.98 8.56 -27.67
CA TYR A 26 22.75 8.04 -29.00
C TYR A 26 24.10 7.74 -29.68
N GLU A 27 24.11 6.75 -30.58
CA GLU A 27 25.32 6.39 -31.33
C GLU A 27 25.85 7.55 -32.19
N THR A 28 24.94 8.35 -32.70
CA THR A 28 25.24 9.57 -33.46
C THR A 28 24.28 10.70 -33.15
N ARG A 29 24.78 11.94 -33.26
CA ARG A 29 23.91 13.14 -33.13
C ARG A 29 22.82 13.20 -34.23
N LYS A 30 23.09 12.60 -35.38
CA LYS A 30 22.09 12.47 -36.48
C LYS A 30 20.92 11.60 -36.02
N GLN A 31 21.17 10.51 -35.32
CA GLN A 31 20.14 9.64 -34.78
C GLN A 31 19.34 10.34 -33.67
N ALA A 32 20.01 11.08 -32.80
CA ALA A 32 19.35 11.88 -31.75
C ALA A 32 18.41 12.94 -32.38
N ALA A 33 18.87 13.67 -33.40
CA ALA A 33 18.05 14.66 -34.10
C ALA A 33 16.84 14.02 -34.81
N LEU A 34 17.04 12.86 -35.45
CA LEU A 34 15.94 12.12 -36.11
C LEU A 34 14.88 11.67 -35.07
N THR A 35 15.31 11.15 -33.93
CA THR A 35 14.40 10.75 -32.85
C THR A 35 13.64 11.92 -32.28
N ALA A 36 14.27 13.08 -32.15
CA ALA A 36 13.61 14.32 -31.73
C ALA A 36 12.69 14.93 -32.79
N GLY A 37 12.66 14.39 -34.02
CA GLY A 37 11.86 14.92 -35.11
C GLY A 37 12.36 16.26 -35.65
N VAL A 38 13.67 16.55 -35.54
CA VAL A 38 14.23 17.86 -35.91
C VAL A 38 15.49 17.73 -36.78
N ALA A 39 15.87 18.83 -37.46
CA ALA A 39 17.12 18.91 -38.17
C ALA A 39 18.33 18.90 -37.22
N MET A 40 19.48 18.38 -37.65
CA MET A 40 20.72 18.38 -36.86
C MET A 40 21.13 19.79 -36.42
N SER A 41 20.89 20.81 -37.22
CA SER A 41 21.15 22.21 -36.89
C SER A 41 20.33 22.67 -35.69
N SER A 42 19.07 22.24 -35.58
CA SER A 42 18.21 22.56 -34.44
C SER A 42 18.72 21.92 -33.15
N LEU A 43 19.08 20.64 -33.18
CA LEU A 43 19.67 19.95 -32.02
C LEU A 43 20.99 20.62 -31.60
N SER A 44 21.85 21.01 -32.56
CA SER A 44 23.12 21.69 -32.27
C SER A 44 22.88 23.06 -31.59
N ARG A 45 21.87 23.80 -32.01
CA ARG A 45 21.51 25.08 -31.38
C ARG A 45 21.00 24.89 -29.92
N TRP A 46 20.22 23.84 -29.66
CA TRP A 46 19.77 23.52 -28.32
C TRP A 46 20.94 23.22 -27.38
N ILE A 47 21.91 22.41 -27.87
CA ILE A 47 23.13 22.06 -27.13
C ILE A 47 24.02 23.28 -26.89
N ALA A 48 24.03 24.23 -27.82
CA ALA A 48 24.80 25.49 -27.70
C ALA A 48 24.08 26.55 -26.82
N GLY A 49 22.84 26.27 -26.38
CA GLY A 49 22.04 27.27 -25.62
C GLY A 49 21.44 28.38 -26.51
N GLU A 50 21.48 28.22 -27.84
CA GLU A 50 21.02 29.23 -28.81
C GLU A 50 19.54 29.08 -29.17
N GLY A 51 18.79 28.19 -28.49
CA GLY A 51 17.39 27.98 -28.71
C GLY A 51 16.78 26.97 -27.74
N MET A 52 15.48 27.07 -27.53
CA MET A 52 14.74 26.12 -26.69
C MET A 52 14.08 25.04 -27.55
N PRO A 53 14.15 23.78 -27.16
CA PRO A 53 13.42 22.69 -27.83
C PRO A 53 11.91 22.83 -27.63
N ALA A 54 11.12 22.40 -28.61
CA ALA A 54 9.71 22.15 -28.41
C ALA A 54 9.53 20.98 -27.45
N PHE A 55 8.49 21.00 -26.63
CA PHE A 55 8.27 19.99 -25.59
C PHE A 55 8.16 18.58 -26.14
N ASP A 56 7.43 18.38 -27.22
CA ASP A 56 7.25 17.10 -27.90
C ASP A 56 8.56 16.51 -28.43
N SER A 57 9.42 17.37 -29.03
CA SER A 57 10.74 16.98 -29.51
C SER A 57 11.68 16.55 -28.36
N LEU A 58 11.64 17.31 -27.24
CA LEU A 58 12.41 16.98 -26.05
C LEU A 58 11.90 15.69 -25.39
N ALA A 59 10.59 15.52 -25.33
CA ALA A 59 9.95 14.32 -24.80
C ALA A 59 10.30 13.08 -25.62
N ALA A 60 10.27 13.16 -26.94
CA ALA A 60 10.68 12.06 -27.84
C ALA A 60 12.16 11.70 -27.65
N LEU A 61 13.03 12.71 -27.55
CA LEU A 61 14.47 12.52 -27.31
C LEU A 61 14.75 11.82 -25.98
N ALA A 62 14.05 12.22 -24.91
CA ALA A 62 14.21 11.67 -23.57
C ALA A 62 13.63 10.24 -23.45
N ALA A 63 12.40 10.05 -23.91
CA ALA A 63 11.67 8.78 -23.80
C ALA A 63 12.39 7.62 -24.50
N ALA A 64 12.95 7.85 -25.69
CA ALA A 64 13.68 6.82 -26.43
C ALA A 64 14.94 6.29 -25.74
N ARG A 65 15.41 6.97 -24.69
CA ARG A 65 16.58 6.56 -23.89
C ARG A 65 16.26 6.37 -22.41
N GLY A 66 14.97 6.40 -22.02
CA GLY A 66 14.54 6.24 -20.63
C GLY A 66 15.06 7.35 -19.71
N VAL A 67 15.15 8.59 -20.22
CA VAL A 67 15.64 9.75 -19.45
C VAL A 67 14.46 10.53 -18.89
N SER A 68 14.60 10.97 -17.61
CA SER A 68 13.60 11.80 -16.93
C SER A 68 13.54 13.21 -17.52
N LEU A 69 12.33 13.65 -17.90
CA LEU A 69 12.09 15.03 -18.33
C LEU A 69 12.30 16.03 -17.20
N ASP A 70 11.94 15.66 -15.96
CA ASP A 70 12.15 16.51 -14.78
C ASP A 70 13.65 16.74 -14.55
N TRP A 71 14.48 15.70 -14.73
CA TRP A 71 15.92 15.87 -14.66
C TRP A 71 16.45 16.80 -15.75
N ILE A 72 15.96 16.68 -16.98
CA ILE A 72 16.38 17.60 -18.06
C ILE A 72 15.98 19.03 -17.73
N ALA A 73 14.77 19.25 -17.23
CA ALA A 73 14.24 20.58 -16.93
C ALA A 73 14.92 21.22 -15.71
N THR A 74 15.06 20.47 -14.63
CA THR A 74 15.42 21.02 -13.31
C THR A 74 16.82 20.63 -12.82
N GLY A 75 17.42 19.58 -13.36
CA GLY A 75 18.64 18.95 -12.85
C GLY A 75 18.45 18.15 -11.57
N LYS A 76 17.22 18.04 -11.05
CA LYS A 76 16.90 17.31 -9.82
C LYS A 76 16.46 15.88 -10.12
N GLY A 77 16.80 14.95 -9.22
CA GLY A 77 16.51 13.53 -9.37
C GLY A 77 17.50 12.81 -10.30
N ASP A 78 17.16 11.55 -10.61
CA ASP A 78 18.02 10.70 -11.42
C ASP A 78 17.81 10.95 -12.91
N MET A 79 18.90 10.92 -13.67
CA MET A 79 18.86 11.11 -15.12
C MET A 79 18.05 10.01 -15.82
N ARG A 80 18.19 8.74 -15.38
CA ARG A 80 17.50 7.59 -15.96
C ARG A 80 16.32 7.15 -15.14
N LEU A 81 15.21 6.85 -15.79
CA LEU A 81 14.01 6.32 -15.12
C LEU A 81 14.26 4.96 -14.45
N ALA A 82 15.16 4.13 -15.02
CA ALA A 82 15.54 2.84 -14.43
C ALA A 82 16.47 2.98 -13.21
N ASP A 83 17.27 4.04 -13.14
CA ASP A 83 18.16 4.32 -12.01
C ASP A 83 17.39 4.88 -10.81
N SER A 84 16.16 5.44 -11.04
CA SER A 84 15.28 5.92 -9.99
C SER A 84 14.71 4.79 -9.11
N GLU A 85 14.67 3.56 -9.60
CA GLU A 85 14.28 2.40 -8.79
C GLU A 85 15.40 1.93 -7.85
N ALA A 86 16.68 2.24 -8.17
CA ALA A 86 17.83 1.79 -7.39
C ALA A 86 18.35 2.83 -6.37
N SER A 87 18.08 4.12 -6.58
CA SER A 87 18.64 5.22 -5.76
C SER A 87 17.63 5.87 -4.79
N ASN A 88 16.35 5.47 -4.82
CA ASN A 88 15.32 5.99 -3.92
C ASN A 88 15.40 5.39 -2.50
N GLY A 89 16.48 5.63 -1.81
CA GLY A 89 16.55 5.50 -0.35
C GLY A 89 15.81 6.62 0.41
N ALA A 90 14.87 7.37 -0.20
CA ALA A 90 14.15 8.41 0.54
C ALA A 90 12.74 8.79 0.05
N HIS A 91 12.27 8.32 -1.11
CA HIS A 91 10.84 8.44 -1.45
C HIS A 91 10.47 7.23 -2.30
N SER A 92 10.17 6.12 -1.63
CA SER A 92 9.39 5.03 -2.23
C SER A 92 8.12 5.64 -2.83
N ALA A 93 7.71 5.15 -4.02
CA ALA A 93 6.39 5.48 -4.54
C ALA A 93 5.38 5.36 -3.38
N PRO A 94 4.42 6.28 -3.20
CA PRO A 94 3.50 6.26 -2.07
C PRO A 94 2.90 4.87 -1.80
N ASP A 95 2.71 4.06 -2.84
CA ASP A 95 2.21 2.69 -2.76
C ASP A 95 3.18 1.67 -2.11
N ALA A 96 4.50 1.86 -2.19
CA ALA A 96 5.45 0.91 -1.62
C ALA A 96 5.46 0.93 -0.08
N ASP A 97 5.11 2.06 0.54
CA ASP A 97 5.06 2.22 1.98
C ASP A 97 3.73 1.79 2.60
N TYR A 98 2.71 1.56 1.78
CA TYR A 98 1.39 1.15 2.22
C TYR A 98 1.08 -0.31 1.86
N ALA A 99 0.25 -0.91 2.67
CA ALA A 99 -0.44 -2.15 2.37
C ALA A 99 -1.94 -1.85 2.33
N TYR A 100 -2.62 -2.42 1.37
CA TYR A 100 -4.05 -2.26 1.16
C TYR A 100 -4.77 -3.49 1.67
N ILE A 101 -5.60 -3.31 2.71
CA ILE A 101 -6.34 -4.37 3.37
C ILE A 101 -7.78 -4.33 2.86
N PRO A 102 -8.31 -5.43 2.29
CA PRO A 102 -9.66 -5.47 1.76
C PRO A 102 -10.70 -5.37 2.89
N LEU A 103 -11.66 -4.45 2.72
CA LEU A 103 -12.87 -4.35 3.53
C LEU A 103 -13.97 -5.14 2.83
N TYR A 104 -14.44 -6.19 3.47
CA TYR A 104 -15.47 -7.07 2.94
C TYR A 104 -16.87 -6.72 3.47
N ASP A 105 -17.87 -7.00 2.65
CA ASP A 105 -19.28 -7.00 3.06
C ASP A 105 -19.55 -8.25 3.90
N ALA A 106 -19.68 -8.09 5.20
CA ALA A 106 -19.89 -9.20 6.16
C ALA A 106 -21.23 -9.92 5.98
N CYS A 107 -22.19 -9.31 5.30
CA CYS A 107 -23.52 -9.87 5.08
C CYS A 107 -23.56 -10.97 3.99
N ILE A 108 -22.49 -11.16 3.22
CA ILE A 108 -22.52 -12.01 2.01
C ILE A 108 -21.75 -13.33 2.18
N SER A 109 -21.12 -13.61 3.30
CA SER A 109 -20.41 -14.88 3.49
C SER A 109 -21.35 -16.06 3.71
N GLN A 110 -22.15 -16.38 2.70
CA GLN A 110 -22.87 -17.64 2.61
C GLN A 110 -21.98 -18.68 1.94
N GLY A 111 -21.53 -19.68 2.68
CA GLY A 111 -20.84 -20.83 2.11
C GLY A 111 -19.63 -21.33 2.91
N HIS A 112 -19.44 -22.64 2.88
CA HIS A 112 -18.29 -23.38 3.41
C HIS A 112 -17.06 -23.03 2.56
N GLY A 113 -16.32 -22.02 2.92
CA GLY A 113 -15.14 -21.63 2.18
C GLY A 113 -14.57 -20.34 2.70
N ALA A 114 -13.27 -20.21 2.55
CA ALA A 114 -12.51 -19.06 2.99
C ALA A 114 -13.20 -17.73 2.66
N TRP A 115 -12.96 -16.72 3.45
CA TRP A 115 -13.35 -15.33 3.26
C TRP A 115 -13.24 -14.79 1.82
N ASN A 116 -12.58 -15.51 0.92
CA ASN A 116 -12.18 -15.06 -0.41
C ASN A 116 -13.04 -15.56 -1.56
N GLU A 117 -13.86 -16.59 -1.39
CA GLU A 117 -14.64 -17.12 -2.49
C GLU A 117 -16.09 -16.59 -2.44
N GLY A 118 -16.28 -15.39 -3.03
CA GLY A 118 -17.60 -14.77 -3.20
C GLY A 118 -17.88 -13.54 -2.33
N ALA A 119 -17.07 -13.20 -1.36
CA ALA A 119 -17.23 -11.97 -0.56
C ALA A 119 -16.90 -10.73 -1.41
N ARG A 120 -17.85 -9.79 -1.49
CA ARG A 120 -17.66 -8.54 -2.21
C ARG A 120 -16.70 -7.61 -1.43
N VAL A 121 -15.63 -7.15 -2.07
CA VAL A 121 -14.78 -6.10 -1.53
C VAL A 121 -15.47 -4.74 -1.72
N LEU A 122 -15.75 -4.05 -0.62
CA LEU A 122 -16.37 -2.72 -0.60
C LEU A 122 -15.35 -1.61 -0.83
N ALA A 123 -14.17 -1.75 -0.23
CA ALA A 123 -13.09 -0.76 -0.28
C ALA A 123 -11.75 -1.41 0.09
N MET A 124 -10.67 -0.67 -0.15
CA MET A 124 -9.34 -1.03 0.31
C MET A 124 -8.90 -0.02 1.36
N LEU A 125 -8.50 -0.49 2.54
CA LEU A 125 -8.00 0.34 3.63
C LEU A 125 -6.48 0.40 3.58
N ALA A 126 -5.90 1.60 3.53
CA ALA A 126 -4.47 1.79 3.47
C ALA A 126 -3.86 1.88 4.87
N PHE A 127 -2.91 1.00 5.17
CA PHE A 127 -2.09 1.04 6.39
C PHE A 127 -0.61 1.09 6.03
N THR A 128 0.18 1.83 6.78
CA THR A 128 1.63 1.84 6.54
C THR A 128 2.22 0.45 6.85
N ARG A 129 3.06 -0.07 5.97
CA ARG A 129 3.79 -1.33 6.20
C ARG A 129 4.62 -1.29 7.49
N TYR A 130 5.12 -0.11 7.84
CA TYR A 130 5.82 0.12 9.11
C TYR A 130 4.93 -0.20 10.32
N SER A 131 3.69 0.35 10.36
CA SER A 131 2.75 0.12 11.46
C SER A 131 2.39 -1.35 11.60
N LEU A 132 2.10 -2.02 10.49
CA LEU A 132 1.76 -3.45 10.47
C LEU A 132 2.93 -4.30 10.97
N ARG A 133 4.14 -4.08 10.45
CA ARG A 133 5.35 -4.80 10.89
C ARG A 133 5.64 -4.59 12.38
N LYS A 134 5.50 -3.36 12.89
CA LYS A 134 5.68 -3.06 14.32
C LYS A 134 4.73 -3.85 15.22
N LYS A 135 3.55 -4.24 14.71
CA LYS A 135 2.55 -5.06 15.40
C LYS A 135 2.66 -6.54 15.08
N GLY A 136 3.63 -6.96 14.25
CA GLY A 136 3.80 -8.35 13.83
C GLY A 136 2.66 -8.84 12.94
N LEU A 137 2.06 -7.94 12.13
CA LEU A 137 0.93 -8.23 11.26
C LEU A 137 1.40 -8.38 9.81
N GLU A 138 0.99 -9.47 9.16
CA GLU A 138 1.28 -9.74 7.75
C GLU A 138 0.08 -9.29 6.89
N PRO A 139 0.25 -8.32 5.97
CA PRO A 139 -0.87 -7.76 5.19
C PRO A 139 -1.73 -8.78 4.46
N LYS A 140 -1.13 -9.85 3.95
CA LYS A 140 -1.82 -10.92 3.22
C LYS A 140 -2.76 -11.76 4.10
N GLN A 141 -2.57 -11.70 5.41
CA GLN A 141 -3.38 -12.41 6.41
C GLN A 141 -4.42 -11.49 7.05
N LEU A 142 -4.56 -10.24 6.58
CA LEU A 142 -5.48 -9.28 7.14
C LEU A 142 -6.70 -9.10 6.26
N ALA A 143 -7.85 -9.00 6.90
CA ALA A 143 -9.11 -8.62 6.29
C ALA A 143 -9.82 -7.60 7.18
N ALA A 144 -10.68 -6.77 6.61
CA ALA A 144 -11.50 -5.85 7.38
C ALA A 144 -12.99 -6.15 7.14
N VAL A 145 -13.80 -5.94 8.18
CA VAL A 145 -15.27 -6.06 8.13
C VAL A 145 -15.91 -4.92 8.90
N ARG A 146 -17.16 -4.59 8.54
CA ARG A 146 -17.95 -3.62 9.30
C ARG A 146 -18.65 -4.29 10.47
N VAL A 147 -18.71 -3.55 11.56
CA VAL A 147 -19.52 -3.91 12.74
C VAL A 147 -20.98 -3.57 12.45
N ASP A 148 -21.86 -4.54 12.62
CA ASP A 148 -23.30 -4.36 12.51
C ASP A 148 -23.95 -4.60 13.87
N GLY A 149 -24.87 -3.71 14.26
CA GLY A 149 -25.54 -3.74 15.54
C GLY A 149 -24.77 -3.09 16.69
N ASP A 150 -25.36 -3.15 17.86
CA ASP A 150 -24.93 -2.47 19.09
C ASP A 150 -24.38 -3.41 20.17
N SER A 151 -24.25 -4.70 19.85
CA SER A 151 -23.89 -5.74 20.82
C SER A 151 -22.51 -5.56 21.47
N ASN A 152 -21.66 -4.73 20.91
CA ASN A 152 -20.33 -4.46 21.43
C ASN A 152 -20.11 -3.01 21.87
N GLU A 153 -21.17 -2.22 21.96
CA GLU A 153 -21.07 -0.87 22.51
C GLU A 153 -20.68 -0.89 24.00
N PRO A 154 -19.91 0.08 24.46
CA PRO A 154 -19.32 1.20 23.71
C PRO A 154 -17.97 0.90 23.02
N GLU A 155 -17.47 -0.33 23.08
CA GLU A 155 -16.13 -0.67 22.59
C GLU A 155 -16.07 -0.70 21.06
N LEU A 156 -17.14 -1.19 20.41
CA LEU A 156 -17.32 -1.19 18.96
C LEU A 156 -18.75 -0.75 18.64
N SER A 157 -18.89 0.35 17.94
CA SER A 157 -20.18 0.91 17.56
C SER A 157 -20.65 0.42 16.19
N HIS A 158 -21.95 0.51 15.95
CA HIS A 158 -22.51 0.24 14.64
C HIS A 158 -21.82 1.11 13.56
N GLY A 159 -21.39 0.50 12.45
CA GLY A 159 -20.70 1.17 11.36
C GLY A 159 -19.17 1.26 11.52
N ASP A 160 -18.62 0.92 12.69
CA ASP A 160 -17.17 0.79 12.86
C ASP A 160 -16.60 -0.28 11.95
N THR A 161 -15.32 -0.17 11.68
CA THR A 161 -14.58 -1.18 10.94
C THR A 161 -13.60 -1.87 11.87
N VAL A 162 -13.55 -3.20 11.84
CA VAL A 162 -12.54 -4.00 12.53
C VAL A 162 -11.62 -4.66 11.52
N MET A 163 -10.32 -4.67 11.83
CA MET A 163 -9.33 -5.45 11.08
C MET A 163 -9.03 -6.74 11.81
N VAL A 164 -9.06 -7.84 11.07
CA VAL A 164 -8.98 -9.22 11.55
C VAL A 164 -7.71 -9.86 11.02
N ASP A 165 -6.93 -10.47 11.90
CA ASP A 165 -5.80 -11.31 11.54
C ASP A 165 -6.28 -12.75 11.38
N LEU A 166 -6.38 -13.21 10.14
CA LEU A 166 -6.88 -14.54 9.77
C LEU A 166 -5.89 -15.66 10.12
N SER A 167 -4.62 -15.34 10.35
CA SER A 167 -3.62 -16.31 10.83
C SER A 167 -3.85 -16.72 12.27
N ARG A 168 -4.60 -15.90 13.03
CA ARG A 168 -4.95 -16.14 14.44
C ARG A 168 -6.38 -16.68 14.57
N ASN A 169 -6.64 -17.79 13.89
CA ASN A 169 -7.94 -18.47 13.81
C ASN A 169 -8.20 -19.48 14.94
N HIS A 170 -7.49 -19.35 16.04
CA HIS A 170 -7.69 -20.14 17.26
C HIS A 170 -7.55 -19.24 18.49
N PHE A 171 -8.06 -19.68 19.64
CA PHE A 171 -7.99 -18.90 20.88
C PHE A 171 -6.54 -18.73 21.34
N GLN A 172 -6.08 -17.50 21.46
CA GLN A 172 -4.73 -17.10 21.91
C GLN A 172 -4.81 -16.11 23.08
N GLY A 173 -5.76 -16.30 23.96
CA GLY A 173 -6.00 -15.42 25.10
C GLY A 173 -7.22 -14.53 24.89
N GLU A 174 -7.62 -13.87 25.97
CA GLU A 174 -8.81 -13.00 25.97
C GLU A 174 -8.63 -11.80 25.02
N ALA A 175 -9.53 -11.68 24.07
CA ALA A 175 -9.57 -10.61 23.06
C ALA A 175 -10.90 -10.63 22.30
N PHE A 176 -11.09 -9.62 21.43
CA PHE A 176 -12.10 -9.69 20.38
C PHE A 176 -11.66 -10.62 19.25
N TYR A 177 -12.58 -11.46 18.85
CA TYR A 177 -12.44 -12.35 17.70
C TYR A 177 -13.64 -12.19 16.78
N VAL A 178 -13.43 -12.41 15.50
CA VAL A 178 -14.53 -12.66 14.58
C VAL A 178 -14.79 -14.15 14.61
N ILE A 179 -16.01 -14.52 14.98
CA ILE A 179 -16.49 -15.92 15.02
C ILE A 179 -17.57 -16.09 13.97
N ARG A 180 -17.72 -17.32 13.50
CA ARG A 180 -18.82 -17.71 12.62
C ARG A 180 -19.86 -18.52 13.40
N LEU A 181 -21.11 -18.14 13.23
CA LEU A 181 -22.25 -18.88 13.76
C LEU A 181 -23.37 -18.86 12.72
N ASN A 182 -23.80 -20.04 12.26
CA ASN A 182 -24.85 -20.20 11.25
C ASN A 182 -24.65 -19.30 10.02
N ASP A 183 -23.43 -19.33 9.44
CA ASP A 183 -23.02 -18.55 8.26
C ASP A 183 -22.95 -17.02 8.49
N LEU A 184 -23.24 -16.53 9.67
CA LEU A 184 -23.10 -15.12 10.05
C LEU A 184 -21.79 -14.88 10.83
N LEU A 185 -21.20 -13.72 10.61
CA LEU A 185 -20.00 -13.29 11.30
C LEU A 185 -20.36 -12.36 12.47
N PHE A 186 -19.75 -12.62 13.62
CA PHE A 186 -19.93 -11.81 14.80
C PHE A 186 -18.59 -11.42 15.41
N ALA A 187 -18.39 -10.14 15.73
CA ALA A 187 -17.31 -9.74 16.60
C ALA A 187 -17.72 -10.00 18.05
N LYS A 188 -16.98 -10.81 18.78
CA LYS A 188 -17.25 -11.14 20.19
C LYS A 188 -15.95 -11.24 20.97
N ARG A 189 -15.99 -10.87 22.25
CA ARG A 189 -14.89 -11.14 23.16
C ARG A 189 -14.98 -12.60 23.59
N LEU A 190 -13.86 -13.32 23.46
CA LEU A 190 -13.73 -14.69 23.92
C LEU A 190 -12.91 -14.73 25.20
N GLN A 191 -13.40 -15.43 26.21
CA GLN A 191 -12.74 -15.65 27.48
C GLN A 191 -12.78 -17.12 27.82
N ARG A 192 -11.65 -17.69 28.21
CA ARG A 192 -11.59 -19.08 28.67
C ARG A 192 -11.85 -19.15 30.17
N GLU A 193 -12.79 -19.99 30.56
CA GLU A 193 -13.15 -20.20 31.94
C GLU A 193 -12.24 -21.25 32.61
N PHE A 194 -12.22 -21.27 33.95
CA PHE A 194 -11.37 -22.20 34.73
C PHE A 194 -11.71 -23.67 34.51
N ASP A 195 -12.96 -23.98 34.14
CA ASP A 195 -13.39 -25.32 33.81
C ASP A 195 -13.07 -25.74 32.36
N GLY A 196 -12.40 -24.85 31.61
CA GLY A 196 -12.01 -25.08 30.22
C GLY A 196 -13.07 -24.67 29.19
N SER A 197 -14.29 -24.31 29.61
CA SER A 197 -15.34 -23.77 28.71
C SER A 197 -14.94 -22.41 28.15
N MET A 198 -15.66 -21.93 27.12
CA MET A 198 -15.44 -20.64 26.49
C MET A 198 -16.68 -19.74 26.69
N SER A 199 -16.48 -18.56 27.25
CA SER A 199 -17.49 -17.51 27.27
C SER A 199 -17.39 -16.65 26.02
N VAL A 200 -18.48 -16.53 25.28
CA VAL A 200 -18.68 -15.66 24.14
C VAL A 200 -19.42 -14.42 24.65
N ILE A 201 -18.72 -13.31 24.73
CA ILE A 201 -19.17 -12.12 25.44
C ILE A 201 -19.41 -10.98 24.45
N SER A 202 -20.58 -10.35 24.57
CA SER A 202 -20.87 -9.05 23.99
C SER A 202 -20.38 -7.96 24.94
N ALA A 203 -19.75 -6.91 24.44
CA ALA A 203 -19.31 -5.80 25.32
C ALA A 203 -20.49 -5.03 25.92
N ASN A 204 -21.60 -4.94 25.21
CA ASN A 204 -22.83 -4.34 25.69
C ASN A 204 -23.48 -5.26 26.74
N SER A 205 -23.61 -4.75 27.96
CA SER A 205 -24.18 -5.48 29.11
C SER A 205 -25.67 -5.85 28.96
N ALA A 206 -26.37 -5.28 27.98
CA ALA A 206 -27.75 -5.67 27.66
C ALA A 206 -27.82 -7.10 27.05
N TYR A 207 -26.68 -7.62 26.57
CA TYR A 207 -26.56 -8.96 26.00
C TYR A 207 -25.92 -9.91 26.98
N HIS A 208 -26.59 -11.02 27.27
CA HIS A 208 -26.02 -12.04 28.16
C HIS A 208 -24.89 -12.84 27.48
N PRO A 209 -23.79 -13.13 28.18
CA PRO A 209 -22.75 -14.01 27.70
C PRO A 209 -23.29 -15.39 27.35
N VAL A 210 -22.79 -16.00 26.27
CA VAL A 210 -23.10 -17.37 25.91
C VAL A 210 -21.93 -18.25 26.27
N ARG A 211 -22.19 -19.28 27.09
CA ARG A 211 -21.16 -20.25 27.48
C ARG A 211 -21.15 -21.42 26.50
N VAL A 212 -20.00 -21.70 25.92
CA VAL A 212 -19.76 -22.87 25.08
C VAL A 212 -19.00 -23.90 25.94
N PRO A 213 -19.62 -25.04 26.28
CA PRO A 213 -18.97 -26.07 27.09
C PRO A 213 -17.84 -26.75 26.31
N VAL A 214 -16.93 -27.41 27.05
CA VAL A 214 -15.71 -28.01 26.48
C VAL A 214 -16.02 -28.97 25.33
N GLU A 215 -17.07 -29.76 25.46
CA GLU A 215 -17.50 -30.77 24.48
C GLU A 215 -17.99 -30.16 23.16
N ARG A 216 -18.26 -28.86 23.16
CA ARG A 216 -18.76 -28.11 21.98
C ARG A 216 -17.78 -27.07 21.45
N LEU A 217 -16.57 -26.98 21.99
CA LEU A 217 -15.59 -25.99 21.55
C LEU A 217 -15.22 -26.17 20.07
N ASP A 218 -15.19 -27.37 19.55
CA ASP A 218 -14.92 -27.65 18.14
C ASP A 218 -16.02 -27.09 17.19
N SER A 219 -17.21 -26.77 17.74
CA SER A 219 -18.27 -26.09 16.98
C SER A 219 -18.14 -24.57 16.93
N LEU A 220 -17.24 -24.00 17.72
CA LEU A 220 -16.99 -22.56 17.72
C LEU A 220 -15.92 -22.23 16.67
N GLU A 221 -16.36 -21.82 15.51
CA GLU A 221 -15.45 -21.42 14.44
C GLU A 221 -14.91 -20.02 14.70
N ILE A 222 -13.63 -19.92 15.01
CA ILE A 222 -12.90 -18.65 15.10
C ILE A 222 -12.31 -18.33 13.74
N VAL A 223 -12.76 -17.26 13.11
CA VAL A 223 -12.27 -16.81 11.80
C VAL A 223 -10.94 -16.07 11.92
N GLY A 224 -10.79 -15.27 12.99
CA GLY A 224 -9.56 -14.57 13.27
C GLY A 224 -9.68 -13.63 14.45
N ARG A 225 -8.53 -13.12 14.90
CA ARG A 225 -8.44 -12.17 16.01
C ARG A 225 -8.58 -10.75 15.50
N VAL A 226 -9.40 -9.93 16.17
CA VAL A 226 -9.46 -8.49 15.93
C VAL A 226 -8.17 -7.84 16.42
N VAL A 227 -7.48 -7.10 15.53
CA VAL A 227 -6.17 -6.48 15.79
C VAL A 227 -6.21 -4.95 15.68
N TRP A 228 -7.27 -4.39 15.13
CA TRP A 228 -7.51 -2.95 15.03
C TRP A 228 -9.00 -2.68 14.88
N ALA A 229 -9.45 -1.55 15.39
CA ALA A 229 -10.79 -1.05 15.19
C ALA A 229 -10.75 0.47 14.97
N GLY A 230 -11.72 1.00 14.21
CA GLY A 230 -11.88 2.42 14.00
C GLY A 230 -13.21 2.77 13.35
N GLY A 231 -13.70 3.96 13.64
CA GLY A 231 -14.97 4.50 13.15
C GLY A 231 -14.96 6.01 13.06
N TRP A 232 -16.05 6.56 12.57
CA TRP A 232 -16.25 8.00 12.46
C TRP A 232 -16.95 8.52 13.73
N MET A 233 -16.44 9.60 14.26
CA MET A 233 -17.06 10.34 15.38
C MET A 233 -17.87 11.50 14.81
N ILE A 234 -19.03 11.20 14.20
CA ILE A 234 -19.94 12.18 13.57
C ILE A 234 -21.35 12.07 14.13
#